data_608c7d22089c014075c5355bbc25fbfb
#
_entry.id   608c7d22089c014075c5355bbc25fbfb
#
_cell.length_a   1.000
_cell.length_b   1.000
_cell.length_c   1.000
_cell.angle_alpha   90.00
_cell.angle_beta   90.00
_cell.angle_gamma   90.00
#
_symmetry.space_group_name_H-M   'P 1'
#
loop_
_entity.id
_entity.type
_entity.pdbx_description
1 polymer ?
#
loop_
_entity_poly.entity_id
_entity_poly.type
_entity_poly.pdbx_seq_one_letter_code
_entity_poly.pdbx_strand_id
1 'polypeptide(L)'
;MVVHDIQEFLTYKHFGLSKTKKKWKEIQQNFEGGTEPEMKLAIVEANSLLDNVLRIMTYKGKNLGERLEKINDDILENLEETKEAYTTYSNIVDDPTYHLTVKKTEEVLNTYREALVNLDAL
;
A
#
# COMPACT_ATOMS: atom_id res chain seq x y z
N MET A 1 -8.01 -0.69 28.07
CA MET A 1 -7.71 -1.92 27.33
C MET A 1 -7.52 -3.08 28.31
N VAL A 2 -8.17 -4.19 28.06
CA VAL A 2 -8.05 -5.38 28.89
C VAL A 2 -6.99 -6.33 28.33
N VAL A 3 -6.44 -7.22 29.17
CA VAL A 3 -5.30 -8.07 28.80
C VAL A 3 -5.61 -8.99 27.60
N HIS A 4 -6.81 -9.56 27.52
CA HIS A 4 -7.16 -10.43 26.40
C HIS A 4 -7.21 -9.66 25.07
N ASP A 5 -7.53 -8.35 25.10
CA ASP A 5 -7.52 -7.52 23.88
C ASP A 5 -6.10 -7.34 23.37
N ILE A 6 -5.13 -7.24 24.26
CA ILE A 6 -3.71 -7.13 23.88
C ILE A 6 -3.28 -8.42 23.19
N GLN A 7 -3.67 -9.57 23.73
CA GLN A 7 -3.33 -10.87 23.17
C GLN A 7 -3.98 -11.06 21.80
N GLU A 8 -5.25 -10.71 21.66
CA GLU A 8 -5.95 -10.77 20.39
C GLU A 8 -5.30 -9.86 19.35
N PHE A 9 -4.91 -8.65 19.76
CA PHE A 9 -4.23 -7.70 18.88
C PHE A 9 -2.89 -8.27 18.38
N LEU A 10 -2.09 -8.86 19.25
CA LEU A 10 -0.81 -9.43 18.87
C LEU A 10 -0.98 -10.61 17.91
N THR A 11 -1.96 -11.46 18.15
CA THR A 11 -2.27 -12.59 17.27
C THR A 11 -2.73 -12.09 15.90
N TYR A 12 -3.60 -11.09 15.88
CA TYR A 12 -4.09 -10.48 14.67
C TYR A 12 -2.96 -9.81 13.87
N LYS A 13 -2.09 -9.07 14.55
CA LYS A 13 -0.97 -8.37 13.90
C LYS A 13 -0.02 -9.39 13.26
N HIS A 14 0.30 -10.46 13.94
CA HIS A 14 1.16 -11.52 13.40
C HIS A 14 0.54 -12.16 12.15
N PHE A 15 -0.73 -12.52 12.23
CA PHE A 15 -1.45 -13.10 11.10
C PHE A 15 -1.55 -12.11 9.93
N GLY A 16 -1.86 -10.85 10.22
CA GLY A 16 -1.95 -9.80 9.21
C GLY A 16 -0.62 -9.54 8.53
N LEU A 17 0.49 -9.55 9.28
CA LEU A 17 1.82 -9.37 8.74
C LEU A 17 2.20 -10.49 7.77
N SER A 18 1.91 -11.73 8.14
CA SER A 18 2.16 -12.89 7.28
C SER A 18 1.38 -12.79 5.97
N LYS A 19 0.11 -12.42 6.06
CA LYS A 19 -0.77 -12.25 4.91
C LYS A 19 -0.29 -11.11 4.00
N THR A 20 0.16 -10.01 4.60
CA THR A 20 0.68 -8.86 3.87
C THR A 20 1.96 -9.21 3.11
N LYS A 21 2.86 -9.97 3.75
CA LYS A 21 4.09 -10.44 3.09
C LYS A 21 3.79 -11.32 1.88
N LYS A 22 2.83 -12.22 2.01
CA LYS A 22 2.41 -13.08 0.92
C LYS A 22 1.84 -12.26 -0.24
N LYS A 23 1.00 -11.29 0.07
CA LYS A 23 0.42 -10.41 -0.94
C LYS A 23 1.48 -9.57 -1.63
N TRP A 24 2.45 -9.06 -0.88
CA TRP A 24 3.54 -8.29 -1.46
C TRP A 24 4.37 -9.12 -2.44
N LYS A 25 4.59 -10.39 -2.12
CA LYS A 25 5.30 -11.30 -3.03
C LYS A 25 4.53 -11.45 -4.35
N GLU A 26 3.22 -11.55 -4.31
CA GLU A 26 2.38 -11.62 -5.51
C GLU A 26 2.49 -10.34 -6.34
N ILE A 27 2.54 -9.18 -5.67
CA ILE A 27 2.73 -7.88 -6.32
C ILE A 27 4.08 -7.84 -7.06
N GLN A 28 5.14 -8.30 -6.41
CA GLN A 28 6.46 -8.37 -7.03
C GLN A 28 6.47 -9.28 -8.25
N GLN A 29 5.77 -10.41 -8.19
CA GLN A 29 5.65 -11.34 -9.31
C GLN A 29 4.96 -10.67 -10.51
N ASN A 30 3.93 -9.87 -10.26
CA ASN A 30 3.27 -9.10 -11.31
C ASN A 30 4.24 -8.10 -11.94
N PHE A 31 5.01 -7.39 -11.12
CA PHE A 31 6.01 -6.46 -11.65
C PHE A 31 7.06 -7.18 -12.50
N GLU A 32 7.53 -8.34 -12.05
CA GLU A 32 8.54 -9.13 -12.75
C GLU A 32 8.03 -9.71 -14.08
N GLY A 33 6.70 -9.79 -14.27
CA GLY A 33 6.10 -10.19 -15.53
C GLY A 33 6.46 -9.24 -16.68
N GLY A 34 6.70 -7.96 -16.37
CA GLY A 34 7.33 -7.00 -17.26
C GLY A 34 6.44 -6.35 -18.31
N THR A 35 5.19 -6.75 -18.45
CA THR A 35 4.26 -6.08 -19.37
C THR A 35 3.64 -4.86 -18.69
N GLU A 36 3.22 -3.88 -19.49
CA GLU A 36 2.59 -2.68 -18.93
C GLU A 36 1.31 -3.02 -18.14
N PRO A 37 0.40 -3.89 -18.63
CA PRO A 37 -0.75 -4.29 -17.85
C PRO A 37 -0.38 -4.95 -16.52
N GLU A 38 0.66 -5.77 -16.48
CA GLU A 38 1.12 -6.42 -15.26
C GLU A 38 1.70 -5.40 -14.27
N MET A 39 2.44 -4.42 -14.77
CA MET A 39 2.97 -3.34 -13.95
C MET A 39 1.85 -2.47 -13.37
N LYS A 40 0.84 -2.16 -14.18
CA LYS A 40 -0.34 -1.42 -13.70
C LYS A 40 -1.09 -2.19 -12.63
N LEU A 41 -1.24 -3.50 -12.82
CA LEU A 41 -1.89 -4.37 -11.84
C LEU A 41 -1.10 -4.37 -10.53
N ALA A 42 0.22 -4.43 -10.59
CA ALA A 42 1.07 -4.40 -9.38
C ALA A 42 0.82 -3.13 -8.56
N ILE A 43 0.73 -1.97 -9.21
CA ILE A 43 0.46 -0.70 -8.51
C ILE A 43 -0.95 -0.69 -7.92
N VAL A 44 -1.95 -1.17 -8.66
CA VAL A 44 -3.33 -1.25 -8.17
C VAL A 44 -3.40 -2.14 -6.93
N GLU A 45 -2.73 -3.28 -6.95
CA GLU A 45 -2.71 -4.18 -5.80
C GLU A 45 -1.96 -3.60 -4.60
N ALA A 46 -0.83 -2.90 -4.85
CA ALA A 46 -0.08 -2.24 -3.79
C ALA A 46 -0.91 -1.14 -3.11
N ASN A 47 -1.62 -0.35 -3.92
CA ASN A 47 -2.54 0.67 -3.43
C ASN A 47 -3.63 0.05 -2.54
N SER A 48 -4.24 -1.03 -3.00
CA SER A 48 -5.29 -1.72 -2.25
C SER A 48 -4.77 -2.29 -0.93
N LEU A 49 -3.54 -2.81 -0.94
CA LEU A 49 -2.93 -3.36 0.25
C LEU A 49 -2.70 -2.29 1.32
N LEU A 50 -2.12 -1.15 0.93
CA LEU A 50 -1.91 -0.04 1.87
C LEU A 50 -3.24 0.54 2.35
N ASP A 51 -4.20 0.71 1.46
CA ASP A 51 -5.54 1.18 1.82
C ASP A 51 -6.17 0.27 2.88
N ASN A 52 -6.06 -1.04 2.69
CA ASN A 52 -6.61 -2.01 3.63
C ASN A 52 -5.92 -1.93 4.99
N VAL A 53 -4.59 -1.77 5.01
CA VAL A 53 -3.84 -1.63 6.26
C VAL A 53 -4.30 -0.39 7.03
N LEU A 54 -4.40 0.76 6.35
CA LEU A 54 -4.84 2.00 7.01
C LEU A 54 -6.28 1.91 7.47
N ARG A 55 -7.15 1.24 6.71
CA ARG A 55 -8.53 1.02 7.11
C ARG A 55 -8.60 0.21 8.41
N ILE A 56 -7.81 -0.85 8.51
CA ILE A 56 -7.73 -1.69 9.72
C ILE A 56 -7.19 -0.88 10.90
N MET A 57 -6.26 0.04 10.64
CA MET A 57 -5.74 0.95 11.66
C MET A 57 -6.75 2.05 12.03
N THR A 58 -7.95 2.01 11.47
CA THR A 58 -9.08 2.89 11.75
C THR A 58 -8.96 4.31 11.19
N TYR A 59 -8.09 4.55 10.21
CA TYR A 59 -8.08 5.80 9.47
C TYR A 59 -9.23 5.78 8.46
N LYS A 60 -10.20 6.68 8.66
CA LYS A 60 -11.42 6.70 7.87
C LYS A 60 -11.24 7.41 6.54
N GLY A 61 -11.96 6.94 5.52
CA GLY A 61 -11.97 7.52 4.19
C GLY A 61 -12.61 6.56 3.20
N LYS A 62 -12.94 7.07 2.03
CA LYS A 62 -13.54 6.28 0.96
C LYS A 62 -12.48 5.58 0.11
N ASN A 63 -11.25 6.06 0.18
CA ASN A 63 -10.13 5.57 -0.61
C ASN A 63 -8.82 5.90 0.11
N LEU A 64 -7.71 5.42 -0.44
CA LEU A 64 -6.41 5.65 0.14
C LEU A 64 -6.08 7.15 0.25
N GLY A 65 -6.42 7.94 -0.78
CA GLY A 65 -6.15 9.37 -0.77
C GLY A 65 -6.77 10.07 0.43
N GLU A 66 -8.04 9.76 0.71
CA GLU A 66 -8.73 10.34 1.88
C GLU A 66 -8.13 9.85 3.20
N ARG A 67 -7.73 8.59 3.28
CA ARG A 67 -7.09 8.06 4.50
C ARG A 67 -5.74 8.70 4.75
N LEU A 68 -4.96 8.95 3.70
CA LEU A 68 -3.66 9.60 3.83
C LEU A 68 -3.78 11.03 4.38
N GLU A 69 -4.90 11.70 4.15
CA GLU A 69 -5.14 13.03 4.70
C GLU A 69 -5.38 13.02 6.21
N LYS A 70 -5.68 11.86 6.79
CA LYS A 70 -5.93 11.71 8.23
C LYS A 70 -4.67 11.44 9.03
N ILE A 71 -3.53 11.25 8.38
CA ILE A 71 -2.27 10.94 9.05
C ILE A 71 -1.23 12.01 8.77
N ASN A 72 -0.21 12.06 9.63
CA ASN A 72 0.90 12.98 9.47
C ASN A 72 2.22 12.21 9.33
N ASP A 73 3.32 12.91 9.13
CA ASP A 73 4.63 12.31 8.91
C ASP A 73 5.22 11.66 10.17
N ASP A 74 4.65 11.89 11.35
CA ASP A 74 5.02 11.13 12.55
C ASP A 74 4.55 9.69 12.45
N ILE A 75 3.41 9.46 11.77
CA ILE A 75 2.83 8.14 11.57
C ILE A 75 3.45 7.47 10.36
N LEU A 76 3.63 8.22 9.28
CA LEU A 76 4.13 7.70 8.01
C LEU A 76 5.23 8.64 7.50
N GLU A 77 6.47 8.22 7.70
CA GLU A 77 7.65 9.04 7.40
C GLU A 77 7.69 9.49 5.94
N ASN A 78 7.30 8.62 5.00
CA ASN A 78 7.29 8.94 3.59
C ASN A 78 5.88 9.35 3.09
N LEU A 79 5.14 10.09 3.90
CA LEU A 79 3.77 10.48 3.59
C LEU A 79 3.64 11.23 2.26
N GLU A 80 4.51 12.20 1.99
CA GLU A 80 4.42 12.98 0.75
C GLU A 80 4.68 12.12 -0.49
N GLU A 81 5.68 11.25 -0.43
CA GLU A 81 5.98 10.32 -1.52
C GLU A 81 4.81 9.35 -1.74
N THR A 82 4.16 8.93 -0.65
CA THR A 82 3.01 8.03 -0.72
C THR A 82 1.81 8.73 -1.39
N LYS A 83 1.61 10.02 -1.10
CA LYS A 83 0.57 10.80 -1.78
C LYS A 83 0.85 10.91 -3.28
N GLU A 84 2.11 11.07 -3.67
CA GLU A 84 2.50 11.08 -5.08
C GLU A 84 2.26 9.72 -5.74
N ALA A 85 2.56 8.63 -5.04
CA ALA A 85 2.28 7.28 -5.52
C ALA A 85 0.77 7.09 -5.74
N TYR A 86 -0.05 7.60 -4.83
CA TYR A 86 -1.50 7.56 -4.98
C TYR A 86 -1.95 8.32 -6.24
N THR A 87 -1.31 9.44 -6.55
CA THR A 87 -1.60 10.20 -7.78
C THR A 87 -1.32 9.34 -9.02
N THR A 88 -0.21 8.61 -9.03
CA THR A 88 0.10 7.69 -10.14
C THR A 88 -0.97 6.59 -10.25
N TYR A 89 -1.37 6.02 -9.12
CA TYR A 89 -2.47 5.04 -9.10
C TYR A 89 -3.75 5.64 -9.71
N SER A 90 -4.11 6.86 -9.32
CA SER A 90 -5.31 7.53 -9.84
C SER A 90 -5.22 7.73 -11.35
N ASN A 91 -4.05 8.11 -11.87
CA ASN A 91 -3.84 8.26 -13.31
C ASN A 91 -4.05 6.93 -14.04
N ILE A 92 -3.56 5.83 -13.46
CA ILE A 92 -3.73 4.50 -14.05
C ILE A 92 -5.22 4.13 -14.12
N VAL A 93 -5.96 4.36 -13.06
CA VAL A 93 -7.37 3.96 -12.96
C VAL A 93 -8.26 4.88 -13.81
N ASP A 94 -7.98 6.17 -13.84
CA ASP A 94 -8.84 7.16 -14.48
C ASP A 94 -8.53 7.38 -15.96
N ASP A 95 -7.33 7.03 -16.42
CA ASP A 95 -6.90 7.28 -17.80
C ASP A 95 -6.35 6.01 -18.44
N PRO A 96 -7.16 5.31 -19.28
CA PRO A 96 -6.69 4.09 -19.96
C PRO A 96 -5.49 4.32 -20.88
N THR A 97 -5.23 5.57 -21.28
CA THR A 97 -4.09 5.90 -22.15
C THR A 97 -2.82 6.24 -21.39
N TYR A 98 -2.87 6.25 -20.05
CA TYR A 98 -1.70 6.55 -19.24
C TYR A 98 -0.61 5.49 -19.45
N HIS A 99 0.60 5.96 -19.81
CA HIS A 99 1.74 5.08 -20.03
C HIS A 99 2.59 4.96 -18.78
N LEU A 100 2.85 3.73 -18.38
CA LEU A 100 3.65 3.42 -17.22
C LEU A 100 4.97 2.81 -17.65
N THR A 101 6.09 3.40 -17.19
CA THR A 101 7.42 2.86 -17.47
C THR A 101 7.86 1.92 -16.36
N VAL A 102 8.85 1.07 -16.64
CA VAL A 102 9.45 0.18 -15.63
C VAL A 102 10.01 1.00 -14.47
N LYS A 103 10.74 2.07 -14.79
CA LYS A 103 11.36 2.92 -13.77
C LYS A 103 10.32 3.56 -12.85
N LYS A 104 9.24 4.11 -13.43
CA LYS A 104 8.18 4.72 -12.64
C LYS A 104 7.47 3.69 -11.77
N THR A 105 7.23 2.51 -12.31
CA THR A 105 6.61 1.41 -11.55
C THR A 105 7.48 1.05 -10.34
N GLU A 106 8.77 0.89 -10.56
CA GLU A 106 9.70 0.56 -9.49
C GLU A 106 9.69 1.62 -8.38
N GLU A 107 9.72 2.90 -8.76
CA GLU A 107 9.66 4.01 -7.80
C GLU A 107 8.38 3.97 -6.97
N VAL A 108 7.24 3.77 -7.62
CA VAL A 108 5.93 3.75 -6.96
C VAL A 108 5.83 2.54 -6.02
N LEU A 109 6.24 1.36 -6.47
CA LEU A 109 6.21 0.16 -5.64
C LEU A 109 7.14 0.28 -4.43
N ASN A 110 8.32 0.85 -4.61
CA ASN A 110 9.24 1.09 -3.49
C ASN A 110 8.63 2.03 -2.46
N THR A 111 7.90 3.05 -2.91
CA THR A 111 7.22 3.98 -2.02
C THR A 111 6.15 3.27 -1.19
N TYR A 112 5.31 2.46 -1.84
CA TYR A 112 4.29 1.69 -1.11
C TYR A 112 4.92 0.69 -0.14
N ARG A 113 6.02 0.05 -0.54
CA ARG A 113 6.73 -0.88 0.33
C ARG A 113 7.25 -0.19 1.57
N GLU A 114 7.90 0.97 1.40
CA GLU A 114 8.40 1.75 2.53
C GLU A 114 7.26 2.17 3.47
N ALA A 115 6.14 2.58 2.91
CA ALA A 115 4.96 2.93 3.71
C ALA A 115 4.50 1.74 4.56
N LEU A 116 4.42 0.56 3.95
CA LEU A 116 4.00 -0.65 4.67
C LEU A 116 5.01 -1.04 5.76
N VAL A 117 6.30 -0.91 5.47
CA VAL A 117 7.36 -1.17 6.46
C VAL A 117 7.27 -0.17 7.63
N ASN A 118 7.06 1.12 7.33
CA ASN A 118 6.91 2.15 8.36
C ASN A 118 5.70 1.89 9.27
N LEU A 119 4.69 1.24 8.76
CA LEU A 119 3.48 0.89 9.51
C LEU A 119 3.59 -0.48 10.20
N ASP A 120 4.76 -1.10 10.17
CA ASP A 120 4.99 -2.45 10.69
C ASP A 120 4.09 -3.52 10.04
N ALA A 121 3.65 -3.27 8.81
CA ALA A 121 2.78 -4.18 8.07
C ALA A 121 3.55 -5.08 7.10
N LEU A 122 4.83 -4.79 6.91
CA LEU A 122 5.66 -5.56 5.99
C LEU A 122 7.09 -5.73 6.49
#